data_40394e8e29c55ba1f3472aba68a453f8
#
_entry.id   40394e8e29c55ba1f3472aba68a453f8
#
_cell.length_a   1.000
_cell.length_b   1.000
_cell.length_c   1.000
_cell.angle_alpha   90.00
_cell.angle_beta   90.00
_cell.angle_gamma   90.00
#
_symmetry.space_group_name_H-M   'P 1'
#
loop_
_entity.id
_entity.type
_entity.pdbx_description
1 polymer ?
#
loop_
_entity_poly.entity_id
_entity_poly.type
_entity_poly.pdbx_seq_one_letter_code
_entity_poly.pdbx_strand_id
1 'polypeptide(L)'
;MPGSKKRSSKKPTSKKPSSKKASSKKASPKKPSSKHKVRFPGESESYRAARDRLLDAEIEMRRTIESVAAQRRKLPIGGQVPQDYVFEEIVGENGAGIKRKVRMSELFAPGKDTLILYSFMFGPEMPSACPSCTSIIDGLDGEAPHVIQRANFAIVAKSPIERIRAWAKERGWRNLRFLSSAGSTYNHDYQGENAKGDQMPALNVFARRNGKISHFYNTELMFAPSDPGQDMRHVDMIWPLWNLFDVTPEGRGEKWNPKLSY
;
A
#
# COMPACT_ATOMS: atom_id res chain seq x y z
N MET A 1 18.11 -39.07 64.62
CA MET A 1 19.16 -40.03 65.04
C MET A 1 18.98 -41.31 64.28
N PRO A 2 20.07 -42.06 64.01
CA PRO A 2 21.37 -41.70 63.46
C PRO A 2 21.75 -42.60 62.27
N GLY A 3 22.89 -42.28 61.59
CA GLY A 3 23.57 -43.27 60.80
C GLY A 3 24.60 -42.73 59.84
N SER A 4 25.66 -42.21 60.43
CA SER A 4 26.92 -41.91 59.75
C SER A 4 27.62 -43.15 59.24
N LYS A 5 28.23 -43.13 58.02
CA LYS A 5 29.50 -43.85 57.76
C LYS A 5 30.36 -43.14 56.70
N LYS A 6 31.61 -43.03 57.10
CA LYS A 6 32.79 -42.36 56.59
C LYS A 6 33.42 -42.99 55.36
N ARG A 7 34.05 -42.12 54.56
CA ARG A 7 35.38 -42.15 53.95
C ARG A 7 35.83 -43.29 53.02
N SER A 8 36.28 -42.87 51.80
CA SER A 8 37.69 -43.16 51.49
C SER A 8 38.16 -42.29 50.33
N SER A 9 39.27 -41.59 50.55
CA SER A 9 40.00 -40.73 49.62
C SER A 9 40.94 -41.53 48.72
N LYS A 10 40.90 -41.30 47.38
CA LYS A 10 42.05 -41.61 46.50
C LYS A 10 42.38 -40.42 45.61
N LYS A 11 43.62 -39.90 45.75
CA LYS A 11 44.27 -38.91 44.90
C LYS A 11 44.40 -39.42 43.45
N PRO A 12 44.14 -38.60 42.43
CA PRO A 12 44.60 -38.92 41.08
C PRO A 12 45.92 -38.26 40.74
N THR A 13 46.72 -39.02 40.09
CA THR A 13 48.04 -38.71 39.52
C THR A 13 47.92 -37.79 38.31
N SER A 14 48.76 -36.74 38.29
CA SER A 14 48.91 -35.79 37.21
C SER A 14 49.51 -36.42 35.96
N LYS A 15 48.83 -36.36 34.81
CA LYS A 15 49.41 -36.50 33.48
C LYS A 15 49.31 -35.18 32.73
N LYS A 16 50.48 -34.57 32.40
CA LYS A 16 50.60 -33.40 31.52
C LYS A 16 50.04 -33.73 30.12
N PRO A 17 49.22 -32.87 29.52
CA PRO A 17 48.89 -32.99 28.12
C PRO A 17 49.92 -32.29 27.24
N SER A 18 50.41 -32.98 26.22
CA SER A 18 51.30 -32.49 25.17
C SER A 18 50.53 -31.48 24.27
N SER A 19 51.10 -30.27 24.14
CA SER A 19 50.61 -29.24 23.26
C SER A 19 50.83 -29.60 21.78
N LYS A 20 49.76 -30.05 21.06
CA LYS A 20 49.75 -30.03 19.62
C LYS A 20 49.35 -28.63 19.13
N LYS A 21 50.29 -27.89 18.55
CA LYS A 21 50.03 -26.64 17.82
C LYS A 21 49.08 -26.96 16.63
N ALA A 22 47.85 -26.56 16.74
CA ALA A 22 46.94 -26.55 15.60
C ALA A 22 47.27 -25.32 14.75
N SER A 23 47.77 -25.55 13.52
CA SER A 23 47.94 -24.52 12.51
C SER A 23 46.58 -24.07 12.04
N SER A 24 46.14 -22.90 12.46
CA SER A 24 44.93 -22.25 11.91
C SER A 24 45.21 -21.80 10.48
N LYS A 25 44.83 -22.60 9.50
CA LYS A 25 44.68 -22.11 8.12
C LYS A 25 43.56 -21.02 8.13
N LYS A 26 43.97 -19.74 8.02
CA LYS A 26 43.04 -18.65 7.70
C LYS A 26 42.30 -19.02 6.43
N ALA A 27 41.00 -19.32 6.54
CA ALA A 27 40.14 -19.45 5.39
C ALA A 27 40.10 -18.10 4.69
N SER A 28 40.54 -18.04 3.45
CA SER A 28 40.35 -16.89 2.56
C SER A 28 38.85 -16.57 2.50
N PRO A 29 38.46 -15.28 2.56
CA PRO A 29 37.05 -14.92 2.43
C PRO A 29 36.53 -15.44 1.10
N LYS A 30 35.56 -16.36 1.13
CA LYS A 30 34.85 -16.81 -0.09
C LYS A 30 34.29 -15.55 -0.74
N LYS A 31 34.68 -15.27 -2.00
CA LYS A 31 34.00 -14.26 -2.84
C LYS A 31 32.49 -14.52 -2.75
N PRO A 32 31.67 -13.48 -2.45
CA PRO A 32 30.24 -13.68 -2.44
C PRO A 32 29.79 -14.18 -3.80
N SER A 33 29.11 -15.31 -3.84
CA SER A 33 28.57 -15.86 -5.09
C SER A 33 27.47 -14.91 -5.55
N SER A 34 27.67 -14.30 -6.73
CA SER A 34 26.65 -13.47 -7.34
C SER A 34 25.36 -14.28 -7.55
N LYS A 35 24.22 -13.73 -7.10
CA LYS A 35 22.91 -14.38 -7.18
C LYS A 35 22.37 -14.53 -8.61
N HIS A 36 22.92 -13.80 -9.55
CA HIS A 36 22.62 -13.91 -10.97
C HIS A 36 23.86 -13.53 -11.81
N LYS A 37 23.79 -13.86 -13.10
CA LYS A 37 24.91 -13.65 -14.05
C LYS A 37 24.85 -12.32 -14.78
N VAL A 38 23.79 -11.51 -14.57
CA VAL A 38 23.65 -10.22 -15.25
C VAL A 38 24.71 -9.25 -14.76
N ARG A 39 25.35 -8.57 -15.71
CA ARG A 39 26.36 -7.53 -15.47
C ARG A 39 26.05 -6.34 -16.36
N PHE A 40 26.37 -5.13 -15.85
CA PHE A 40 26.19 -3.90 -16.60
C PHE A 40 27.54 -3.36 -17.05
N PRO A 41 27.61 -2.67 -18.21
CA PRO A 41 28.86 -2.12 -18.71
C PRO A 41 29.53 -1.20 -17.68
N GLY A 42 30.84 -1.37 -17.48
CA GLY A 42 31.64 -0.47 -16.64
C GLY A 42 31.45 -0.62 -15.11
N GLU A 43 30.66 -1.58 -14.65
CA GLU A 43 30.49 -1.76 -13.20
C GLU A 43 31.79 -2.19 -12.51
N SER A 44 32.12 -1.56 -11.38
CA SER A 44 33.21 -1.94 -10.52
C SER A 44 32.85 -3.14 -9.62
N GLU A 45 33.87 -3.81 -9.06
CA GLU A 45 33.67 -4.89 -8.09
C GLU A 45 32.95 -4.38 -6.83
N SER A 46 33.26 -3.17 -6.38
CA SER A 46 32.61 -2.54 -5.21
C SER A 46 31.14 -2.25 -5.47
N TYR A 47 30.79 -1.71 -6.66
CA TYR A 47 29.42 -1.51 -7.08
C TYR A 47 28.67 -2.84 -7.11
N ARG A 48 29.25 -3.87 -7.73
CA ARG A 48 28.62 -5.20 -7.81
C ARG A 48 28.36 -5.78 -6.42
N ALA A 49 29.30 -5.67 -5.51
CA ALA A 49 29.13 -6.14 -4.14
C ALA A 49 28.01 -5.38 -3.39
N ALA A 50 27.87 -4.08 -3.63
CA ALA A 50 26.78 -3.28 -3.07
C ALA A 50 25.42 -3.68 -3.66
N ARG A 51 25.34 -3.87 -4.99
CA ARG A 51 24.12 -4.32 -5.67
C ARG A 51 23.69 -5.72 -5.24
N ASP A 52 24.62 -6.62 -4.99
CA ASP A 52 24.29 -7.97 -4.51
C ASP A 52 23.70 -7.94 -3.08
N ARG A 53 24.18 -7.02 -2.20
CA ARG A 53 23.58 -6.79 -0.88
C ARG A 53 22.19 -6.16 -0.99
N LEU A 54 22.03 -5.15 -1.86
CA LEU A 54 20.73 -4.54 -2.10
C LEU A 54 19.73 -5.55 -2.65
N LEU A 55 20.15 -6.44 -3.56
CA LEU A 55 19.31 -7.50 -4.09
C LEU A 55 18.82 -8.46 -2.99
N ASP A 56 19.61 -8.70 -1.94
CA ASP A 56 19.15 -9.46 -0.77
C ASP A 56 17.97 -8.78 -0.09
N ALA A 57 18.06 -7.48 0.13
CA ALA A 57 16.98 -6.69 0.72
C ALA A 57 15.74 -6.64 -0.21
N GLU A 58 15.93 -6.49 -1.52
CA GLU A 58 14.84 -6.49 -2.50
C GLU A 58 14.12 -7.86 -2.55
N ILE A 59 14.87 -8.97 -2.39
CA ILE A 59 14.29 -10.32 -2.29
C ILE A 59 13.44 -10.45 -1.02
N GLU A 60 13.92 -9.92 0.10
CA GLU A 60 13.18 -9.97 1.36
C GLU A 60 11.93 -9.05 1.31
N MET A 61 12.05 -7.86 0.73
CA MET A 61 10.91 -7.00 0.46
C MET A 61 9.84 -7.72 -0.37
N ARG A 62 10.22 -8.42 -1.45
CA ARG A 62 9.28 -9.21 -2.26
C ARG A 62 8.57 -10.28 -1.41
N ARG A 63 9.28 -11.00 -0.54
CA ARG A 63 8.68 -11.99 0.37
C ARG A 63 7.69 -11.35 1.33
N THR A 64 8.04 -10.19 1.86
CA THR A 64 7.18 -9.42 2.76
C THR A 64 5.91 -8.95 2.03
N ILE A 65 6.02 -8.41 0.82
CA ILE A 65 4.88 -8.01 0.00
C ILE A 65 3.95 -9.21 -0.24
N GLU A 66 4.47 -10.37 -0.64
CA GLU A 66 3.69 -11.59 -0.85
C GLU A 66 3.00 -12.07 0.42
N SER A 67 3.71 -12.02 1.56
CA SER A 67 3.16 -12.39 2.87
C SER A 67 2.01 -11.48 3.28
N VAL A 68 2.19 -10.15 3.16
CA VAL A 68 1.14 -9.17 3.48
C VAL A 68 -0.06 -9.33 2.54
N ALA A 69 0.16 -9.53 1.24
CA ALA A 69 -0.91 -9.81 0.29
C ALA A 69 -1.68 -11.09 0.64
N ALA A 70 -0.98 -12.13 1.09
CA ALA A 70 -1.63 -13.37 1.55
C ALA A 70 -2.44 -13.16 2.85
N GLN A 71 -1.96 -12.32 3.77
CA GLN A 71 -2.69 -11.96 4.98
C GLN A 71 -3.95 -11.16 4.64
N ARG A 72 -3.87 -10.15 3.76
CA ARG A 72 -5.06 -9.41 3.28
C ARG A 72 -6.11 -10.33 2.70
N ARG A 73 -5.74 -11.31 1.87
CA ARG A 73 -6.69 -12.30 1.30
C ARG A 73 -7.36 -13.20 2.34
N LYS A 74 -6.75 -13.35 3.52
CA LYS A 74 -7.28 -14.16 4.63
C LYS A 74 -8.08 -13.36 5.63
N LEU A 75 -8.21 -12.05 5.46
CA LEU A 75 -9.06 -11.25 6.33
C LEU A 75 -10.48 -11.83 6.32
N PRO A 76 -11.11 -11.97 7.49
CA PRO A 76 -12.52 -12.23 7.54
C PRO A 76 -13.29 -11.08 6.88
N ILE A 77 -14.48 -11.35 6.38
CA ILE A 77 -15.36 -10.28 5.93
C ILE A 77 -15.70 -9.40 7.13
N GLY A 78 -15.50 -8.10 6.97
CA GLY A 78 -15.78 -7.09 8.00
C GLY A 78 -17.28 -6.81 8.17
N GLY A 79 -17.59 -5.69 8.79
CA GLY A 79 -18.97 -5.29 9.06
C GLY A 79 -19.79 -5.12 7.78
N GLN A 80 -21.06 -5.56 7.84
CA GLN A 80 -22.02 -5.23 6.79
C GLN A 80 -22.20 -3.72 6.73
N VAL A 81 -22.29 -3.14 5.52
CA VAL A 81 -22.54 -1.70 5.36
C VAL A 81 -23.89 -1.37 6.03
N PRO A 82 -23.95 -0.27 6.83
CA PRO A 82 -25.14 0.04 7.63
C PRO A 82 -26.34 0.47 6.77
N GLN A 83 -26.08 0.91 5.55
CA GLN A 83 -27.10 1.36 4.59
C GLN A 83 -26.62 1.18 3.14
N ASP A 84 -27.54 1.19 2.21
CA ASP A 84 -27.21 1.24 0.79
C ASP A 84 -26.96 2.71 0.37
N TYR A 85 -25.69 3.15 0.53
CA TYR A 85 -25.30 4.55 0.31
C TYR A 85 -25.70 5.03 -1.06
N VAL A 86 -26.21 6.25 -1.13
CA VAL A 86 -26.59 6.89 -2.39
C VAL A 86 -25.53 7.93 -2.75
N PHE A 87 -25.02 7.83 -3.96
CA PHE A 87 -24.09 8.77 -4.57
C PHE A 87 -24.77 9.48 -5.75
N GLU A 88 -24.16 10.59 -6.19
CA GLU A 88 -24.50 11.20 -7.47
C GLU A 88 -23.40 10.90 -8.48
N GLU A 89 -23.78 10.67 -9.73
CA GLU A 89 -22.86 10.55 -10.86
C GLU A 89 -23.40 11.24 -12.10
N ILE A 90 -22.54 11.55 -13.05
CA ILE A 90 -22.92 12.00 -14.38
C ILE A 90 -22.51 10.91 -15.37
N VAL A 91 -23.50 10.37 -16.09
CA VAL A 91 -23.32 9.36 -17.13
C VAL A 91 -23.53 9.96 -18.51
N GLY A 92 -22.77 9.50 -19.49
CA GLY A 92 -22.80 10.00 -20.87
C GLY A 92 -21.53 10.76 -21.25
N GLU A 93 -21.28 10.83 -22.56
CA GLU A 93 -20.10 11.47 -23.15
C GLU A 93 -20.41 12.90 -23.62
N ASN A 94 -19.34 13.71 -23.81
CA ASN A 94 -19.35 14.98 -24.52
C ASN A 94 -20.19 16.13 -23.90
N GLY A 95 -20.17 16.29 -22.57
CA GLY A 95 -20.73 17.49 -21.95
C GLY A 95 -22.23 17.52 -21.77
N ALA A 96 -22.98 16.57 -22.34
CA ALA A 96 -24.43 16.38 -22.19
C ALA A 96 -24.78 15.24 -21.24
N GLY A 97 -23.90 14.94 -20.24
CA GLY A 97 -24.11 13.84 -19.32
C GLY A 97 -25.36 14.07 -18.44
N ILE A 98 -26.07 12.97 -18.17
CA ILE A 98 -27.26 12.96 -17.32
C ILE A 98 -26.79 12.74 -15.86
N LYS A 99 -27.10 13.72 -15.00
CA LYS A 99 -26.93 13.56 -13.55
C LYS A 99 -27.98 12.58 -13.02
N ARG A 100 -27.52 11.58 -12.28
CA ARG A 100 -28.41 10.62 -11.61
C ARG A 100 -27.89 10.23 -10.23
N LYS A 101 -28.78 9.70 -9.42
CA LYS A 101 -28.43 9.01 -8.18
C LYS A 101 -28.14 7.54 -8.48
N VAL A 102 -27.15 6.99 -7.78
CA VAL A 102 -26.76 5.59 -7.87
C VAL A 102 -26.52 5.05 -6.45
N ARG A 103 -27.04 3.88 -6.17
CA ARG A 103 -26.83 3.21 -4.89
C ARG A 103 -25.49 2.45 -4.89
N MET A 104 -24.92 2.24 -3.72
CA MET A 104 -23.71 1.41 -3.60
C MET A 104 -23.93 0.00 -4.19
N SER A 105 -25.09 -0.59 -3.95
CA SER A 105 -25.46 -1.89 -4.51
C SER A 105 -25.44 -1.95 -6.04
N GLU A 106 -25.72 -0.84 -6.72
CA GLU A 106 -25.72 -0.70 -8.17
C GLU A 106 -24.32 -0.47 -8.77
N LEU A 107 -23.30 -0.28 -7.91
CA LEU A 107 -21.91 -0.15 -8.36
C LEU A 107 -21.26 -1.51 -8.69
N PHE A 108 -21.92 -2.61 -8.37
CA PHE A 108 -21.43 -3.95 -8.63
C PHE A 108 -21.96 -4.48 -9.97
N ALA A 109 -21.12 -4.45 -10.98
CA ALA A 109 -21.43 -5.04 -12.28
C ALA A 109 -21.69 -6.56 -12.18
N PRO A 110 -22.48 -7.14 -13.11
CA PRO A 110 -22.68 -8.59 -13.15
C PRO A 110 -21.37 -9.38 -13.13
N GLY A 111 -21.30 -10.41 -12.29
CA GLY A 111 -20.13 -11.29 -12.14
C GLY A 111 -18.96 -10.69 -11.36
N LYS A 112 -19.08 -9.48 -10.79
CA LYS A 112 -18.04 -8.82 -10.01
C LYS A 112 -18.55 -8.47 -8.62
N ASP A 113 -18.02 -9.15 -7.62
CA ASP A 113 -18.44 -9.02 -6.23
C ASP A 113 -17.45 -8.26 -5.35
N THR A 114 -16.54 -7.52 -5.97
CA THR A 114 -15.60 -6.62 -5.29
C THR A 114 -15.76 -5.21 -5.83
N LEU A 115 -15.83 -4.23 -4.93
CA LEU A 115 -15.88 -2.79 -5.23
C LEU A 115 -14.72 -2.10 -4.52
N ILE A 116 -13.92 -1.38 -5.30
CA ILE A 116 -12.83 -0.54 -4.83
C ILE A 116 -13.26 0.91 -4.95
N LEU A 117 -13.22 1.66 -3.84
CA LEU A 117 -13.51 3.10 -3.81
C LEU A 117 -12.28 3.84 -3.27
N TYR A 118 -11.78 4.81 -4.04
CA TYR A 118 -10.75 5.72 -3.57
C TYR A 118 -11.39 7.05 -3.16
N SER A 119 -11.23 7.42 -1.89
CA SER A 119 -11.69 8.70 -1.35
C SER A 119 -10.74 9.81 -1.77
N PHE A 120 -11.23 10.67 -2.65
CA PHE A 120 -10.50 11.81 -3.21
C PHE A 120 -10.73 13.04 -2.34
N MET A 121 -9.65 13.60 -1.79
CA MET A 121 -9.72 14.84 -0.99
C MET A 121 -10.12 16.02 -1.88
N PHE A 122 -11.41 16.17 -2.08
CA PHE A 122 -12.04 17.25 -2.82
C PHE A 122 -13.40 17.54 -2.19
N GLY A 123 -13.37 18.27 -1.07
CA GLY A 123 -14.56 18.69 -0.32
C GLY A 123 -15.25 19.92 -0.94
N PRO A 124 -16.49 20.22 -0.54
CA PRO A 124 -17.25 21.33 -1.09
C PRO A 124 -16.57 22.69 -0.86
N GLU A 125 -15.94 22.88 0.30
CA GLU A 125 -15.29 24.14 0.71
C GLU A 125 -13.83 24.26 0.25
N MET A 126 -13.25 23.20 -0.32
CA MET A 126 -11.87 23.24 -0.80
C MET A 126 -11.81 24.05 -2.11
N PRO A 127 -10.91 25.05 -2.24
CA PRO A 127 -10.82 25.84 -3.48
C PRO A 127 -10.36 25.01 -4.67
N SER A 128 -9.55 24.01 -4.44
CA SER A 128 -9.03 23.04 -5.44
C SER A 128 -8.94 21.66 -4.83
N ALA A 129 -8.81 20.63 -5.67
CA ALA A 129 -8.55 19.29 -5.21
C ALA A 129 -7.12 19.16 -4.64
N CYS A 130 -6.92 18.17 -3.77
CA CYS A 130 -5.61 17.85 -3.22
C CYS A 130 -4.62 17.46 -4.33
N PRO A 131 -3.44 18.11 -4.43
CA PRO A 131 -2.45 17.78 -5.47
C PRO A 131 -1.94 16.35 -5.41
N SER A 132 -1.71 15.81 -4.22
CA SER A 132 -1.26 14.43 -4.03
C SER A 132 -2.29 13.42 -4.52
N CYS A 133 -3.56 13.59 -4.13
CA CYS A 133 -4.65 12.74 -4.62
C CYS A 133 -4.83 12.87 -6.14
N THR A 134 -4.70 14.09 -6.69
CA THR A 134 -4.74 14.31 -8.14
C THR A 134 -3.64 13.51 -8.85
N SER A 135 -2.41 13.55 -8.35
CA SER A 135 -1.30 12.75 -8.88
C SER A 135 -1.53 11.24 -8.79
N ILE A 136 -2.16 10.76 -7.72
CA ILE A 136 -2.58 9.34 -7.62
C ILE A 136 -3.58 9.01 -8.73
N ILE A 137 -4.60 9.85 -8.91
CA ILE A 137 -5.68 9.60 -9.87
C ILE A 137 -5.17 9.71 -11.31
N ASP A 138 -4.18 10.57 -11.60
CA ASP A 138 -3.50 10.62 -12.90
C ASP A 138 -2.95 9.24 -13.30
N GLY A 139 -2.35 8.50 -12.35
CA GLY A 139 -1.89 7.13 -12.56
C GLY A 139 -3.04 6.11 -12.64
N LEU A 140 -4.01 6.23 -11.75
CA LEU A 140 -5.14 5.29 -11.67
C LEU A 140 -6.07 5.37 -12.89
N ASP A 141 -6.16 6.52 -13.57
CA ASP A 141 -6.95 6.62 -14.80
C ASP A 141 -6.40 5.71 -15.91
N GLY A 142 -5.06 5.63 -16.03
CA GLY A 142 -4.42 4.68 -16.95
C GLY A 142 -4.63 3.21 -16.58
N GLU A 143 -4.70 2.89 -15.27
CA GLU A 143 -4.89 1.53 -14.77
C GLU A 143 -6.37 1.07 -14.77
N ALA A 144 -7.31 2.01 -14.76
CA ALA A 144 -8.74 1.71 -14.62
C ALA A 144 -9.27 0.68 -15.61
N PRO A 145 -8.93 0.70 -16.92
CA PRO A 145 -9.40 -0.30 -17.89
C PRO A 145 -8.99 -1.73 -17.53
N HIS A 146 -7.83 -1.91 -16.87
CA HIS A 146 -7.34 -3.21 -16.43
C HIS A 146 -8.03 -3.65 -15.12
N VAL A 147 -8.17 -2.75 -14.16
CA VAL A 147 -8.82 -3.03 -12.87
C VAL A 147 -10.27 -3.47 -13.07
N ILE A 148 -11.02 -2.76 -13.92
CA ILE A 148 -12.44 -3.04 -14.15
C ILE A 148 -12.70 -4.39 -14.84
N GLN A 149 -11.69 -5.10 -15.34
CA GLN A 149 -11.88 -6.47 -15.84
C GLN A 149 -12.18 -7.44 -14.68
N ARG A 150 -11.75 -7.14 -13.45
CA ARG A 150 -11.83 -8.06 -12.31
C ARG A 150 -12.59 -7.53 -11.10
N ALA A 151 -12.65 -6.23 -10.93
CA ALA A 151 -13.32 -5.57 -9.80
C ALA A 151 -14.10 -4.35 -10.30
N ASN A 152 -15.05 -3.87 -9.52
CA ASN A 152 -15.66 -2.56 -9.74
C ASN A 152 -14.74 -1.51 -9.13
N PHE A 153 -14.59 -0.37 -9.80
CA PHE A 153 -13.69 0.67 -9.37
C PHE A 153 -14.28 2.05 -9.60
N ALA A 154 -14.23 2.92 -8.59
CA ALA A 154 -14.66 4.31 -8.72
C ALA A 154 -13.88 5.23 -7.78
N ILE A 155 -13.87 6.51 -8.12
CA ILE A 155 -13.36 7.61 -7.28
C ILE A 155 -14.56 8.28 -6.64
N VAL A 156 -14.50 8.51 -5.33
CA VAL A 156 -15.55 9.19 -4.58
C VAL A 156 -15.00 10.46 -3.92
N ALA A 157 -15.72 11.57 -4.04
CA ALA A 157 -15.38 12.82 -3.36
C ALA A 157 -16.64 13.48 -2.79
N LYS A 158 -16.47 14.36 -1.79
CA LYS A 158 -17.61 15.06 -1.15
C LYS A 158 -18.05 16.33 -1.89
N SER A 159 -17.32 16.78 -2.89
CA SER A 159 -17.76 17.88 -3.77
C SER A 159 -19.01 17.52 -4.59
N PRO A 160 -19.81 18.53 -5.03
CA PRO A 160 -20.85 18.31 -6.01
C PRO A 160 -20.32 17.61 -7.27
N ILE A 161 -21.12 16.74 -7.87
CA ILE A 161 -20.68 15.89 -9.00
C ILE A 161 -20.25 16.72 -10.21
N GLU A 162 -20.88 17.85 -10.45
CA GLU A 162 -20.54 18.76 -11.56
C GLU A 162 -19.09 19.27 -11.41
N ARG A 163 -18.71 19.61 -10.18
CA ARG A 163 -17.37 20.10 -9.87
C ARG A 163 -16.32 18.99 -10.02
N ILE A 164 -16.64 17.78 -9.58
CA ILE A 164 -15.77 16.60 -9.76
C ILE A 164 -15.58 16.33 -11.25
N ARG A 165 -16.64 16.37 -12.06
CA ARG A 165 -16.58 16.13 -13.51
C ARG A 165 -15.81 17.23 -14.25
N ALA A 166 -15.97 18.50 -13.86
CA ALA A 166 -15.19 19.60 -14.41
C ALA A 166 -13.69 19.38 -14.17
N TRP A 167 -13.32 19.01 -12.95
CA TRP A 167 -11.94 18.67 -12.59
C TRP A 167 -11.39 17.49 -13.40
N ALA A 168 -12.16 16.41 -13.49
CA ALA A 168 -11.79 15.23 -14.28
C ALA A 168 -11.56 15.58 -15.75
N LYS A 169 -12.41 16.45 -16.32
CA LYS A 169 -12.27 16.94 -17.70
C LYS A 169 -10.99 17.76 -17.89
N GLU A 170 -10.71 18.67 -16.97
CA GLU A 170 -9.48 19.49 -16.97
C GLU A 170 -8.22 18.63 -16.89
N ARG A 171 -8.24 17.57 -16.07
CA ARG A 171 -7.12 16.62 -15.93
C ARG A 171 -7.03 15.62 -17.07
N GLY A 172 -8.04 15.53 -17.92
CA GLY A 172 -8.08 14.56 -19.03
C GLY A 172 -8.40 13.13 -18.60
N TRP A 173 -8.93 12.92 -17.39
CA TRP A 173 -9.32 11.58 -16.91
C TRP A 173 -10.55 11.07 -17.68
N ARG A 174 -10.44 9.90 -18.30
CA ARG A 174 -11.43 9.36 -19.23
C ARG A 174 -11.94 7.98 -18.84
N ASN A 175 -11.18 7.24 -18.05
CA ASN A 175 -11.40 5.83 -17.80
C ASN A 175 -12.04 5.56 -16.43
N LEU A 176 -12.06 6.56 -15.55
CA LEU A 176 -12.53 6.42 -14.18
C LEU A 176 -14.00 6.81 -14.04
N ARG A 177 -14.71 6.07 -13.21
CA ARG A 177 -16.06 6.42 -12.74
C ARG A 177 -15.92 7.35 -11.54
N PHE A 178 -16.61 8.48 -11.55
CA PHE A 178 -16.61 9.47 -10.49
C PHE A 178 -17.96 9.55 -9.79
N LEU A 179 -17.94 9.59 -8.47
CA LEU A 179 -19.09 9.62 -7.58
C LEU A 179 -19.00 10.81 -6.64
N SER A 180 -20.11 11.48 -6.40
CA SER A 180 -20.26 12.46 -5.34
C SER A 180 -20.95 11.83 -4.14
N SER A 181 -20.36 11.97 -2.97
CA SER A 181 -20.94 11.61 -1.66
C SER A 181 -21.51 12.81 -0.91
N ALA A 182 -21.71 13.97 -1.56
CA ALA A 182 -22.14 15.21 -0.93
C ALA A 182 -23.41 15.08 -0.08
N GLY A 183 -24.36 14.24 -0.51
CA GLY A 183 -25.61 13.95 0.21
C GLY A 183 -25.60 12.65 1.02
N SER A 184 -24.43 12.13 1.39
CA SER A 184 -24.27 10.81 2.02
C SER A 184 -23.34 10.90 3.23
N THR A 185 -23.52 10.01 4.21
CA THR A 185 -22.59 9.83 5.35
C THR A 185 -21.39 8.96 5.00
N TYR A 186 -21.25 8.50 3.75
CA TYR A 186 -20.21 7.57 3.32
C TYR A 186 -18.80 8.01 3.76
N ASN A 187 -18.45 9.28 3.54
CA ASN A 187 -17.11 9.78 3.86
C ASN A 187 -16.82 9.69 5.37
N HIS A 188 -17.79 10.05 6.21
CA HIS A 188 -17.69 9.91 7.66
C HIS A 188 -17.53 8.44 8.08
N ASP A 189 -18.39 7.57 7.56
CA ASP A 189 -18.47 6.17 7.98
C ASP A 189 -17.24 5.34 7.54
N TYR A 190 -16.58 5.74 6.42
CA TYR A 190 -15.44 5.03 5.84
C TYR A 190 -14.16 5.89 5.75
N GLN A 191 -14.00 6.81 6.70
CA GLN A 191 -12.77 7.58 6.89
C GLN A 191 -12.34 8.42 5.67
N GLY A 192 -13.27 8.80 4.81
CA GLY A 192 -13.06 9.79 3.74
C GLY A 192 -13.09 11.24 4.26
N GLU A 193 -13.47 11.43 5.52
CA GLU A 193 -13.36 12.67 6.28
C GLU A 193 -13.13 12.37 7.76
N ASN A 194 -12.45 13.27 8.46
CA ASN A 194 -12.26 13.17 9.91
C ASN A 194 -13.46 13.76 10.69
N ALA A 195 -13.41 13.68 12.02
CA ALA A 195 -14.47 14.20 12.89
C ALA A 195 -14.70 15.72 12.77
N LYS A 196 -13.76 16.46 12.15
CA LYS A 196 -13.89 17.90 11.90
C LYS A 196 -14.45 18.21 10.50
N GLY A 197 -14.66 17.19 9.67
CA GLY A 197 -15.08 17.33 8.28
C GLY A 197 -13.94 17.54 7.29
N ASP A 198 -12.66 17.53 7.74
CA ASP A 198 -11.52 17.59 6.83
C ASP A 198 -11.47 16.34 5.99
N GLN A 199 -11.24 16.50 4.69
CA GLN A 199 -11.19 15.38 3.77
C GLN A 199 -9.94 14.53 3.99
N MET A 200 -10.09 13.20 3.90
CA MET A 200 -9.03 12.23 4.13
C MET A 200 -8.90 11.29 2.91
N PRO A 201 -7.66 10.96 2.49
CA PRO A 201 -7.45 9.99 1.42
C PRO A 201 -7.56 8.58 2.00
N ALA A 202 -8.39 7.75 1.40
CA ALA A 202 -8.52 6.36 1.80
C ALA A 202 -8.87 5.48 0.61
N LEU A 203 -8.28 4.28 0.54
CA LEU A 203 -8.74 3.24 -0.36
C LEU A 203 -9.60 2.27 0.43
N ASN A 204 -10.88 2.19 0.09
CA ASN A 204 -11.81 1.25 0.68
C ASN A 204 -12.13 0.12 -0.30
N VAL A 205 -12.22 -1.09 0.20
CA VAL A 205 -12.66 -2.26 -0.56
C VAL A 205 -13.88 -2.86 0.11
N PHE A 206 -14.89 -3.12 -0.70
CA PHE A 206 -16.14 -3.76 -0.28
C PHE A 206 -16.31 -5.08 -1.03
N ALA A 207 -16.88 -6.06 -0.35
CA ALA A 207 -17.20 -7.35 -0.94
C ALA A 207 -18.71 -7.62 -0.83
N ARG A 208 -19.33 -8.06 -1.95
CA ARG A 208 -20.71 -8.53 -1.96
C ARG A 208 -20.73 -10.06 -1.84
N ARG A 209 -21.42 -10.57 -0.85
CA ARG A 209 -21.60 -12.01 -0.64
C ARG A 209 -23.06 -12.29 -0.27
N ASN A 210 -23.71 -13.22 -0.98
CA ASN A 210 -25.10 -13.57 -0.73
C ASN A 210 -26.03 -12.33 -0.72
N GLY A 211 -25.82 -11.39 -1.63
CA GLY A 211 -26.60 -10.16 -1.74
C GLY A 211 -26.27 -9.08 -0.70
N LYS A 212 -25.42 -9.36 0.28
CA LYS A 212 -24.99 -8.41 1.32
C LYS A 212 -23.64 -7.79 0.95
N ILE A 213 -23.52 -6.49 1.17
CA ILE A 213 -22.27 -5.74 0.99
C ILE A 213 -21.64 -5.56 2.35
N SER A 214 -20.36 -5.86 2.46
CA SER A 214 -19.57 -5.68 3.68
C SER A 214 -18.25 -5.01 3.37
N HIS A 215 -17.72 -4.25 4.32
CA HIS A 215 -16.39 -3.71 4.25
C HIS A 215 -15.37 -4.85 4.32
N PHE A 216 -14.29 -4.76 3.54
CA PHE A 216 -13.25 -5.77 3.51
C PHE A 216 -11.89 -5.22 3.89
N TYR A 217 -11.53 -4.02 3.41
CA TYR A 217 -10.20 -3.45 3.61
C TYR A 217 -10.23 -1.92 3.54
N ASN A 218 -9.40 -1.29 4.35
CA ASN A 218 -9.06 0.13 4.26
C ASN A 218 -7.54 0.31 4.35
N THR A 219 -7.01 1.43 3.86
CA THR A 219 -5.61 1.84 4.00
C THR A 219 -5.29 2.35 5.42
N GLU A 220 -5.54 1.51 6.43
CA GLU A 220 -5.39 1.86 7.86
C GLU A 220 -3.97 2.20 8.29
N LEU A 221 -2.97 1.89 7.45
CA LEU A 221 -1.58 2.27 7.70
C LEU A 221 -1.42 3.80 7.88
N MET A 222 -2.33 4.60 7.31
CA MET A 222 -2.38 6.03 7.52
C MET A 222 -2.60 6.43 8.98
N PHE A 223 -3.27 5.58 9.76
CA PHE A 223 -3.60 5.85 11.17
C PHE A 223 -2.61 5.21 12.14
N ALA A 224 -1.69 4.38 11.63
CA ALA A 224 -0.62 3.79 12.41
C ALA A 224 0.53 4.79 12.59
N PRO A 225 1.17 4.86 13.76
CA PRO A 225 2.36 5.68 13.94
C PRO A 225 3.47 5.23 12.98
N SER A 226 4.09 6.19 12.29
CA SER A 226 5.32 5.94 11.51
C SER A 226 6.53 5.96 12.45
N ASP A 227 7.58 5.22 12.08
CA ASP A 227 8.87 5.38 12.73
C ASP A 227 9.45 6.78 12.45
N PRO A 228 10.30 7.33 13.33
CA PRO A 228 10.89 8.64 13.12
C PRO A 228 11.57 8.77 11.74
N GLY A 229 11.18 9.81 10.99
CA GLY A 229 11.69 10.08 9.65
C GLY A 229 11.07 9.25 8.52
N GLN A 230 10.05 8.44 8.79
CA GLN A 230 9.33 7.68 7.78
C GLN A 230 8.01 8.34 7.39
N ASP A 231 7.71 8.34 6.09
CA ASP A 231 6.38 8.66 5.58
C ASP A 231 5.38 7.52 5.88
N MET A 232 4.11 7.86 5.97
CA MET A 232 3.03 6.89 6.24
C MET A 232 2.90 5.78 5.19
N ARG A 233 3.32 6.00 3.94
CA ARG A 233 3.34 5.03 2.83
C ARG A 233 2.03 4.25 2.58
N HIS A 234 0.92 4.70 3.17
CA HIS A 234 -0.37 3.99 3.16
C HIS A 234 -0.97 3.81 1.76
N VAL A 235 -0.60 4.67 0.81
CA VAL A 235 -1.06 4.65 -0.58
C VAL A 235 0.06 4.34 -1.59
N ASP A 236 1.27 4.01 -1.15
CA ASP A 236 2.39 3.69 -2.03
C ASP A 236 2.06 2.57 -3.02
N MET A 237 1.21 1.62 -2.62
CA MET A 237 0.78 0.51 -3.48
C MET A 237 -0.03 0.95 -4.71
N ILE A 238 -0.64 2.14 -4.67
CA ILE A 238 -1.44 2.72 -5.76
C ILE A 238 -0.85 4.02 -6.29
N TRP A 239 0.34 4.41 -5.82
CA TRP A 239 1.01 5.65 -6.17
C TRP A 239 2.45 5.40 -6.62
N PRO A 240 2.68 5.02 -7.87
CA PRO A 240 4.01 4.65 -8.37
C PRO A 240 5.02 5.81 -8.36
N LEU A 241 4.59 7.07 -8.28
CA LEU A 241 5.47 8.24 -8.25
C LEU A 241 6.58 8.12 -7.20
N TRP A 242 6.20 7.80 -5.96
CA TRP A 242 7.17 7.69 -4.87
C TRP A 242 8.11 6.49 -5.03
N ASN A 243 7.58 5.38 -5.56
CA ASN A 243 8.40 4.21 -5.86
C ASN A 243 9.42 4.48 -6.97
N LEU A 244 9.10 5.37 -7.94
CA LEU A 244 10.05 5.83 -8.95
C LEU A 244 11.16 6.69 -8.35
N PHE A 245 10.85 7.56 -7.39
CA PHE A 245 11.87 8.33 -6.69
C PHE A 245 12.75 7.46 -5.79
N ASP A 246 12.18 6.45 -5.14
CA ASP A 246 12.95 5.52 -4.29
C ASP A 246 14.06 4.77 -5.03
N VAL A 247 14.03 4.68 -6.38
CA VAL A 247 15.09 4.06 -7.18
C VAL A 247 16.06 5.07 -7.77
N THR A 248 15.92 6.37 -7.46
CA THR A 248 16.87 7.43 -7.86
C THR A 248 17.90 7.70 -6.76
N PRO A 249 19.10 8.22 -7.09
CA PRO A 249 20.08 8.60 -6.09
C PRO A 249 19.57 9.68 -5.11
N GLU A 250 18.70 10.58 -5.56
CA GLU A 250 18.14 11.70 -4.79
C GLU A 250 17.00 11.25 -3.86
N GLY A 251 16.37 10.09 -4.14
CA GLY A 251 15.24 9.60 -3.39
C GLY A 251 14.01 10.51 -3.46
N ARG A 252 13.17 10.48 -2.45
CA ARG A 252 11.90 11.26 -2.39
C ARG A 252 12.11 12.75 -2.14
N GLY A 253 13.30 13.16 -1.67
CA GLY A 253 13.57 14.51 -1.21
C GLY A 253 12.84 14.85 0.11
N GLU A 254 13.26 15.94 0.77
CA GLU A 254 12.71 16.31 2.08
C GLU A 254 11.46 17.21 2.01
N LYS A 255 11.31 17.98 0.93
CA LYS A 255 10.31 19.08 0.86
C LYS A 255 9.50 19.11 -0.43
N TRP A 256 9.76 18.18 -1.35
CA TRP A 256 9.03 18.18 -2.61
C TRP A 256 7.72 17.40 -2.50
N ASN A 257 6.67 17.97 -3.06
CA ASN A 257 5.36 17.32 -3.20
C ASN A 257 4.79 17.62 -4.59
N PRO A 258 3.92 16.75 -5.11
CA PRO A 258 3.22 17.00 -6.37
C PRO A 258 2.46 18.32 -6.35
N LYS A 259 2.42 18.99 -7.51
CA LYS A 259 1.63 20.21 -7.75
C LYS A 259 0.54 19.92 -8.78
N LEU A 260 -0.44 20.81 -8.85
CA LEU A 260 -1.51 20.70 -9.84
C LEU A 260 -1.02 21.08 -11.26
N SER A 261 0.04 21.90 -11.35
CA SER A 261 0.73 22.28 -12.60
C SER A 261 2.22 22.47 -12.34
N TYR A 262 3.00 22.30 -13.40
CA TYR A 262 4.45 22.49 -13.43
C TYR A 262 4.82 23.50 -14.51
#